data_c527f47e5732bc3c93a6aa862da39b5f
#
_entry.id   c527f47e5732bc3c93a6aa862da39b5f
#
_cell.length_a   1.000
_cell.length_b   1.000
_cell.length_c   1.000
_cell.angle_alpha   90.00
_cell.angle_beta   90.00
_cell.angle_gamma   90.00
#
_symmetry.space_group_name_H-M   'P 1'
#
loop_
_entity.id
_entity.type
_entity.pdbx_description
1 polymer ?
#
loop_
_entity_poly.entity_id
_entity_poly.type
_entity_poly.pdbx_seq_one_letter_code
_entity_poly.pdbx_strand_id
1 'polypeptide(L)'
;ELIEYYKKSELFKQKDLLIVKLIFKEDLTDLSYMFADCSALYNISDIKNLITKKVTNISNMFKNCISLTTLPSLFYCHIDNITSMSSLFRGCINLENVTGIFKWKTKNAINMSSIFYNCQKLKNIPDISNWDTSNVKSLSAIFYGCSSLEKLPDISKWNINNVTNIELMFSGCESLCKLPDISKWNIKNVKDISGLFYGCKNLVEIPNILKWDTCNINDI
;
A
#
# COMPACT_ATOMS: atom_id res chain seq x y z
N GLU A 1 -2.08 16.59 23.34
CA GLU A 1 -0.98 15.67 23.02
C GLU A 1 0.19 15.96 23.97
N LEU A 2 0.58 14.94 24.74
CA LEU A 2 1.83 14.98 25.49
C LEU A 2 2.84 14.14 24.72
N ILE A 3 3.93 14.79 24.27
CA ILE A 3 5.05 14.12 23.61
C ILE A 3 6.18 14.06 24.64
N GLU A 4 6.54 12.85 25.08
CA GLU A 4 7.69 12.66 25.94
C GLU A 4 8.88 12.16 25.10
N TYR A 5 10.00 12.86 25.16
CA TYR A 5 11.23 12.54 24.45
C TYR A 5 12.23 11.85 25.38
N TYR A 6 12.72 10.69 24.96
CA TYR A 6 13.78 9.98 25.66
C TYR A 6 14.99 9.82 24.73
N LYS A 7 16.13 10.33 25.14
CA LYS A 7 17.39 10.04 24.46
C LYS A 7 18.03 8.82 25.12
N LYS A 8 18.15 7.72 24.39
CA LYS A 8 18.83 6.50 24.84
C LYS A 8 20.23 6.47 24.23
N SER A 9 21.19 7.10 24.92
CA SER A 9 22.59 7.23 24.45
C SER A 9 23.49 6.04 24.75
N GLU A 10 23.08 5.07 25.56
CA GLU A 10 24.02 4.09 26.17
C GLU A 10 24.06 2.70 25.53
N LEU A 11 23.16 2.34 24.62
CA LEU A 11 23.04 0.96 24.12
C LEU A 11 23.48 0.72 22.68
N PHE A 12 23.73 1.76 21.88
CA PHE A 12 24.12 1.57 20.49
C PHE A 12 25.25 2.50 20.09
N LYS A 13 26.45 1.95 19.95
CA LYS A 13 27.67 2.67 19.53
C LYS A 13 27.64 3.28 18.12
N GLN A 14 26.53 3.29 17.39
CA GLN A 14 26.52 3.71 15.99
C GLN A 14 25.46 4.75 15.56
N LYS A 15 24.43 5.05 16.32
CA LYS A 15 23.50 6.18 15.99
C LYS A 15 22.74 6.61 17.25
N ASP A 16 22.67 7.90 17.49
CA ASP A 16 21.75 8.48 18.49
C ASP A 16 20.30 8.20 18.02
N LEU A 17 19.63 7.26 18.65
CA LEU A 17 18.21 6.99 18.39
C LEU A 17 17.36 7.87 19.28
N LEU A 18 16.48 8.66 18.67
CA LEU A 18 15.41 9.36 19.37
C LEU A 18 14.23 8.42 19.53
N ILE A 19 13.86 8.13 20.77
CA ILE A 19 12.62 7.39 21.09
C ILE A 19 11.54 8.40 21.44
N VAL A 20 10.45 8.41 20.67
CA VAL A 20 9.29 9.27 20.90
C VAL A 20 8.15 8.40 21.39
N LYS A 21 7.61 8.72 22.57
CA LYS A 21 6.41 8.10 23.13
C LYS A 21 5.22 9.03 22.87
N LEU A 22 4.25 8.54 22.11
CA LEU A 22 3.00 9.26 21.86
C LEU A 22 1.93 8.81 22.86
N ILE A 23 1.29 9.75 23.53
CA ILE A 23 0.20 9.50 24.47
C ILE A 23 -1.02 10.30 24.00
N PHE A 24 -2.11 9.61 23.73
CA PHE A 24 -3.35 10.20 23.27
C PHE A 24 -4.38 10.15 24.41
N LYS A 25 -5.08 11.25 24.62
CA LYS A 25 -6.14 11.35 25.65
C LYS A 25 -7.50 10.87 25.14
N GLU A 26 -7.68 10.84 23.83
CA GLU A 26 -8.92 10.49 23.17
C GLU A 26 -8.71 9.41 22.12
N ASP A 27 -9.76 8.69 21.79
CA ASP A 27 -9.74 7.71 20.70
C ASP A 27 -9.64 8.41 19.35
N LEU A 28 -8.63 8.04 18.60
CA LEU A 28 -8.41 8.57 17.25
C LEU A 28 -9.31 7.85 16.24
N THR A 29 -9.83 8.61 15.29
CA THR A 29 -10.62 8.10 14.15
C THR A 29 -9.89 8.27 12.83
N ASP A 30 -8.97 9.24 12.75
CA ASP A 30 -8.16 9.57 11.58
C ASP A 30 -6.68 9.65 11.97
N LEU A 31 -5.86 8.85 11.29
CA LEU A 31 -4.40 8.80 11.43
C LEU A 31 -3.70 9.19 10.12
N SER A 32 -4.44 9.83 9.19
CA SER A 32 -3.85 10.27 7.94
C SER A 32 -2.65 11.19 8.18
N TYR A 33 -1.61 11.00 7.38
CA TYR A 33 -0.36 11.77 7.44
C TYR A 33 0.42 11.73 8.77
N MET A 34 0.02 10.92 9.75
CA MET A 34 0.57 10.99 11.12
C MET A 34 2.10 10.89 11.18
N PHE A 35 2.71 10.10 10.33
CA PHE A 35 4.17 9.95 10.22
C PHE A 35 4.68 10.32 8.83
N ALA A 36 3.86 11.00 8.02
CA ALA A 36 4.27 11.39 6.68
C ALA A 36 5.55 12.24 6.74
N ASP A 37 6.44 12.00 5.77
CA ASP A 37 7.72 12.68 5.61
C ASP A 37 8.70 12.51 6.80
N CYS A 38 8.41 11.58 7.73
CA CYS A 38 9.35 11.20 8.78
C CYS A 38 10.50 10.36 8.19
N SER A 39 11.38 10.99 7.44
CA SER A 39 12.44 10.32 6.65
C SER A 39 13.42 9.49 7.48
N ALA A 40 13.65 9.86 8.73
CA ALA A 40 14.52 9.14 9.68
C ALA A 40 13.78 8.02 10.45
N LEU A 41 12.47 7.85 10.24
CA LEU A 41 11.69 6.85 10.94
C LEU A 41 12.13 5.45 10.52
N TYR A 42 12.79 4.75 11.43
CA TYR A 42 13.34 3.42 11.19
C TYR A 42 12.41 2.30 11.64
N ASN A 43 11.75 2.49 12.79
CA ASN A 43 10.86 1.50 13.37
C ASN A 43 9.77 2.16 14.22
N ILE A 44 8.62 1.53 14.28
CA ILE A 44 7.52 1.89 15.19
C ILE A 44 7.13 0.62 15.95
N SER A 45 7.44 0.59 17.24
CA SER A 45 6.89 -0.43 18.14
C SER A 45 5.46 -0.08 18.53
N ASP A 46 4.67 -1.10 18.87
CA ASP A 46 3.33 -0.94 19.47
C ASP A 46 2.28 -0.18 18.64
N ILE A 47 2.49 -0.01 17.35
CA ILE A 47 1.52 0.61 16.43
C ILE A 47 0.12 -0.04 16.50
N LYS A 48 0.06 -1.32 16.91
CA LYS A 48 -1.20 -2.04 17.14
C LYS A 48 -2.11 -1.35 18.16
N ASN A 49 -1.53 -0.59 19.09
CA ASN A 49 -2.27 0.15 20.10
C ASN A 49 -2.83 1.46 19.56
N LEU A 50 -2.30 1.93 18.44
CA LEU A 50 -2.71 3.17 17.79
C LEU A 50 -3.88 2.95 16.82
N ILE A 51 -3.80 1.91 16.00
CA ILE A 51 -4.85 1.57 15.04
C ILE A 51 -5.93 0.73 15.75
N THR A 52 -6.88 1.42 16.33
CA THR A 52 -8.03 0.82 17.04
C THR A 52 -9.22 0.61 16.09
N LYS A 53 -10.27 -0.04 16.60
CA LYS A 53 -11.53 -0.22 15.83
C LYS A 53 -12.24 1.10 15.47
N LYS A 54 -11.88 2.23 16.08
CA LYS A 54 -12.45 3.55 15.76
C LYS A 54 -11.77 4.22 14.59
N VAL A 55 -10.56 3.80 14.24
CA VAL A 55 -9.81 4.39 13.11
C VAL A 55 -10.44 3.95 11.78
N THR A 56 -10.74 4.93 10.93
CA THR A 56 -11.31 4.72 9.60
C THR A 56 -10.41 5.19 8.47
N ASN A 57 -9.42 6.04 8.75
CA ASN A 57 -8.53 6.62 7.76
C ASN A 57 -7.06 6.52 8.20
N ILE A 58 -6.23 5.87 7.36
CA ILE A 58 -4.78 5.74 7.52
C ILE A 58 -4.04 6.21 6.26
N SER A 59 -4.68 7.02 5.43
CA SER A 59 -4.11 7.52 4.18
C SER A 59 -2.81 8.28 4.43
N ASN A 60 -1.80 8.04 3.61
CA ASN A 60 -0.49 8.72 3.71
C ASN A 60 0.24 8.55 5.06
N MET A 61 -0.19 7.65 5.94
CA MET A 61 0.32 7.57 7.32
C MET A 61 1.85 7.43 7.37
N PHE A 62 2.45 6.69 6.45
CA PHE A 62 3.91 6.48 6.34
C PHE A 62 4.49 7.02 5.04
N LYS A 63 3.78 7.95 4.38
CA LYS A 63 4.28 8.53 3.13
C LYS A 63 5.71 9.08 3.33
N ASN A 64 6.62 8.72 2.41
CA ASN A 64 8.02 9.14 2.39
C ASN A 64 8.83 8.80 3.68
N CYS A 65 8.44 7.77 4.43
CA CYS A 65 9.26 7.22 5.50
C CYS A 65 10.42 6.40 4.88
N ILE A 66 11.41 7.09 4.34
CA ILE A 66 12.46 6.47 3.52
C ILE A 66 13.40 5.53 4.28
N SER A 67 13.52 5.66 5.60
CA SER A 67 14.33 4.76 6.43
C SER A 67 13.58 3.49 6.86
N LEU A 68 12.29 3.38 6.55
CA LEU A 68 11.49 2.21 6.91
C LEU A 68 11.81 1.05 5.97
N THR A 69 12.36 -0.04 6.50
CA THR A 69 12.73 -1.23 5.72
C THR A 69 11.74 -2.37 5.84
N THR A 70 11.04 -2.44 6.97
CA THR A 70 10.04 -3.47 7.25
C THR A 70 8.80 -2.84 7.86
N LEU A 71 7.65 -3.46 7.66
CA LEU A 71 6.47 -2.99 8.36
C LEU A 71 6.56 -3.38 9.84
N PRO A 72 6.33 -2.44 10.75
CA PRO A 72 6.06 -2.79 12.13
C PRO A 72 4.83 -3.72 12.17
N SER A 73 4.58 -4.34 13.31
CA SER A 73 3.53 -5.36 13.48
C SER A 73 2.10 -4.86 13.16
N LEU A 74 1.89 -4.30 11.97
CA LEU A 74 0.57 -3.96 11.41
C LEU A 74 -0.36 -5.18 11.31
N PHE A 75 0.24 -6.35 11.44
CA PHE A 75 -0.40 -7.64 11.49
C PHE A 75 -1.53 -7.78 12.53
N TYR A 76 -1.38 -7.08 13.66
CA TYR A 76 -2.35 -7.12 14.76
C TYR A 76 -3.27 -5.91 14.80
N CYS A 77 -3.20 -5.04 13.80
CA CYS A 77 -4.01 -3.83 13.79
C CYS A 77 -5.46 -4.13 13.39
N HIS A 78 -6.37 -3.40 13.99
CA HIS A 78 -7.79 -3.45 13.68
C HIS A 78 -8.09 -2.63 12.43
N ILE A 79 -7.76 -3.17 11.23
CA ILE A 79 -8.01 -2.47 9.98
C ILE A 79 -9.41 -2.73 9.39
N ASP A 80 -10.21 -3.54 10.06
CA ASP A 80 -11.54 -3.98 9.56
C ASP A 80 -12.49 -2.80 9.27
N ASN A 81 -12.28 -1.64 9.90
CA ASN A 81 -13.09 -0.44 9.72
C ASN A 81 -12.43 0.64 8.84
N ILE A 82 -11.24 0.35 8.32
CA ILE A 82 -10.53 1.31 7.48
C ILE A 82 -11.27 1.46 6.14
N THR A 83 -11.64 2.68 5.82
CA THR A 83 -12.26 3.06 4.54
C THR A 83 -11.25 3.64 3.56
N SER A 84 -10.18 4.30 4.05
CA SER A 84 -9.11 4.81 3.21
C SER A 84 -7.73 4.41 3.74
N MET A 85 -6.93 3.79 2.87
CA MET A 85 -5.53 3.45 3.07
C MET A 85 -4.67 3.92 1.89
N SER A 86 -5.16 4.92 1.16
CA SER A 86 -4.46 5.44 -0.01
C SER A 86 -3.08 5.99 0.37
N SER A 87 -2.09 5.72 -0.47
CA SER A 87 -0.72 6.21 -0.29
C SER A 87 -0.07 5.82 1.05
N LEU A 88 -0.54 4.74 1.69
CA LEU A 88 -0.11 4.36 3.05
C LEU A 88 1.41 4.28 3.19
N PHE A 89 2.09 3.67 2.22
CA PHE A 89 3.56 3.53 2.16
C PHE A 89 4.17 4.23 0.95
N ARG A 90 3.46 5.20 0.37
CA ARG A 90 3.96 5.95 -0.77
C ARG A 90 5.35 6.52 -0.50
N GLY A 91 6.33 6.23 -1.37
CA GLY A 91 7.68 6.75 -1.26
C GLY A 91 8.55 6.12 -0.15
N CYS A 92 8.11 5.01 0.45
CA CYS A 92 8.95 4.20 1.33
C CYS A 92 9.97 3.42 0.49
N ILE A 93 10.94 4.12 -0.10
CA ILE A 93 11.85 3.59 -1.13
C ILE A 93 12.70 2.42 -0.66
N ASN A 94 12.98 2.32 0.64
CA ASN A 94 13.76 1.25 1.24
C ASN A 94 12.92 0.12 1.85
N LEU A 95 11.60 0.15 1.68
CA LEU A 95 10.70 -0.89 2.20
C LEU A 95 10.93 -2.20 1.43
N GLU A 96 11.39 -3.22 2.14
CA GLU A 96 11.73 -4.54 1.57
C GLU A 96 10.71 -5.61 1.92
N ASN A 97 10.06 -5.48 3.09
CA ASN A 97 9.19 -6.51 3.62
C ASN A 97 7.86 -5.94 4.15
N VAL A 98 6.77 -6.52 3.66
CA VAL A 98 5.39 -6.15 4.01
C VAL A 98 4.57 -7.37 4.48
N THR A 99 5.22 -8.36 5.07
CA THR A 99 4.61 -9.67 5.37
C THR A 99 3.33 -9.60 6.20
N GLY A 100 3.14 -8.60 7.03
CA GLY A 100 1.94 -8.49 7.89
C GLY A 100 0.61 -8.28 7.17
N ILE A 101 0.63 -7.80 5.92
CA ILE A 101 -0.58 -7.34 5.22
C ILE A 101 -1.50 -8.46 4.73
N PHE A 102 -1.03 -9.72 4.66
CA PHE A 102 -1.85 -10.83 4.14
C PHE A 102 -3.08 -11.15 5.00
N LYS A 103 -3.08 -10.73 6.28
CA LYS A 103 -4.22 -10.91 7.18
C LYS A 103 -5.20 -9.75 7.18
N TRP A 104 -4.95 -8.73 6.41
CA TRP A 104 -5.84 -7.57 6.39
C TRP A 104 -7.21 -7.93 5.85
N LYS A 105 -8.24 -7.52 6.57
CA LYS A 105 -9.63 -7.61 6.14
C LYS A 105 -10.04 -6.26 5.57
N THR A 106 -10.05 -6.17 4.24
CA THR A 106 -10.20 -4.90 3.53
C THR A 106 -11.64 -4.59 3.10
N LYS A 107 -12.62 -5.34 3.63
CA LYS A 107 -14.03 -5.26 3.21
C LYS A 107 -14.61 -3.83 3.17
N ASN A 108 -14.19 -2.97 4.08
CA ASN A 108 -14.68 -1.60 4.16
C ASN A 108 -13.82 -0.59 3.37
N ALA A 109 -12.72 -1.04 2.76
CA ALA A 109 -11.84 -0.17 2.00
C ALA A 109 -12.53 0.35 0.74
N ILE A 110 -12.53 1.67 0.57
CA ILE A 110 -13.07 2.38 -0.59
C ILE A 110 -11.93 2.90 -1.47
N ASN A 111 -10.84 3.36 -0.84
CA ASN A 111 -9.69 3.88 -1.56
C ASN A 111 -8.40 3.14 -1.14
N MET A 112 -7.82 2.44 -2.13
CA MET A 112 -6.58 1.67 -2.00
C MET A 112 -5.50 2.16 -2.99
N SER A 113 -5.67 3.36 -3.55
CA SER A 113 -4.72 3.91 -4.52
C SER A 113 -3.34 4.15 -3.92
N SER A 114 -2.30 3.93 -4.71
CA SER A 114 -0.92 4.29 -4.39
C SER A 114 -0.35 3.69 -3.10
N ILE A 115 -0.91 2.60 -2.55
CA ILE A 115 -0.46 2.02 -1.27
C ILE A 115 1.06 1.82 -1.27
N PHE A 116 1.62 1.25 -2.34
CA PHE A 116 3.04 0.96 -2.48
C PHE A 116 3.74 1.82 -3.54
N TYR A 117 3.17 2.98 -3.86
CA TYR A 117 3.75 3.89 -4.84
C TYR A 117 5.22 4.19 -4.53
N ASN A 118 6.15 3.91 -5.46
CA ASN A 118 7.60 4.08 -5.30
C ASN A 118 8.22 3.32 -4.11
N CYS A 119 7.70 2.15 -3.74
CA CYS A 119 8.40 1.23 -2.86
C CYS A 119 9.47 0.47 -3.66
N GLN A 120 10.56 1.14 -4.02
CA GLN A 120 11.53 0.67 -5.01
C GLN A 120 12.24 -0.63 -4.64
N LYS A 121 12.50 -0.88 -3.35
CA LYS A 121 13.18 -2.09 -2.87
C LYS A 121 12.22 -3.26 -2.57
N LEU A 122 10.93 -3.07 -2.74
CA LEU A 122 9.94 -4.12 -2.48
C LEU A 122 10.01 -5.20 -3.57
N LYS A 123 10.58 -6.36 -3.23
CA LYS A 123 10.77 -7.47 -4.17
C LYS A 123 9.55 -8.37 -4.30
N ASN A 124 8.86 -8.59 -3.18
CA ASN A 124 7.74 -9.50 -3.10
C ASN A 124 6.62 -8.91 -2.25
N ILE A 125 5.39 -9.23 -2.64
CA ILE A 125 4.20 -8.94 -1.86
C ILE A 125 3.65 -10.28 -1.36
N PRO A 126 3.28 -10.41 -0.08
CA PRO A 126 2.67 -11.63 0.44
C PRO A 126 1.34 -11.90 -0.26
N ASP A 127 0.77 -13.07 -0.05
CA ASP A 127 -0.53 -13.41 -0.64
C ASP A 127 -1.62 -12.46 -0.13
N ILE A 128 -2.04 -11.57 -1.01
CA ILE A 128 -3.14 -10.61 -0.82
C ILE A 128 -4.38 -10.98 -1.65
N SER A 129 -4.46 -12.22 -2.14
CA SER A 129 -5.62 -12.72 -2.88
C SER A 129 -6.92 -12.65 -2.05
N ASN A 130 -6.78 -12.66 -0.72
CA ASN A 130 -7.89 -12.57 0.23
C ASN A 130 -8.36 -11.14 0.52
N TRP A 131 -7.73 -10.14 -0.05
CA TRP A 131 -8.23 -8.78 0.11
C TRP A 131 -9.61 -8.66 -0.55
N ASP A 132 -10.59 -8.28 0.25
CA ASP A 132 -11.93 -7.97 -0.26
C ASP A 132 -11.91 -6.57 -0.89
N THR A 133 -11.96 -6.54 -2.21
CA THR A 133 -11.93 -5.31 -3.02
C THR A 133 -13.31 -4.90 -3.51
N SER A 134 -14.38 -5.55 -3.04
CA SER A 134 -15.74 -5.36 -3.55
C SER A 134 -16.28 -3.93 -3.39
N ASN A 135 -15.79 -3.17 -2.42
CA ASN A 135 -16.18 -1.77 -2.20
C ASN A 135 -15.17 -0.76 -2.74
N VAL A 136 -14.04 -1.22 -3.28
CA VAL A 136 -12.96 -0.35 -3.74
C VAL A 136 -13.38 0.42 -5.00
N LYS A 137 -13.13 1.73 -5.01
CA LYS A 137 -13.39 2.64 -6.13
C LYS A 137 -12.12 2.97 -6.92
N SER A 138 -10.96 2.96 -6.26
CA SER A 138 -9.68 3.25 -6.92
C SER A 138 -8.58 2.30 -6.45
N LEU A 139 -7.89 1.72 -7.45
CA LEU A 139 -6.65 0.95 -7.34
C LEU A 139 -5.51 1.63 -8.11
N SER A 140 -5.70 2.92 -8.49
CA SER A 140 -4.71 3.65 -9.29
C SER A 140 -3.34 3.63 -8.64
N ALA A 141 -2.31 3.40 -9.45
CA ALA A 141 -0.90 3.46 -9.05
C ALA A 141 -0.53 2.63 -7.80
N ILE A 142 -1.32 1.58 -7.45
CA ILE A 142 -1.10 0.82 -6.20
C ILE A 142 0.31 0.23 -6.12
N PHE A 143 0.91 -0.17 -7.25
CA PHE A 143 2.28 -0.69 -7.35
C PHE A 143 3.20 0.18 -8.21
N TYR A 144 2.79 1.42 -8.52
CA TYR A 144 3.59 2.32 -9.35
C TYR A 144 5.02 2.43 -8.83
N GLY A 145 6.00 2.26 -9.72
CA GLY A 145 7.42 2.46 -9.40
C GLY A 145 8.00 1.44 -8.39
N CYS A 146 7.34 0.31 -8.16
CA CYS A 146 7.92 -0.82 -7.43
C CYS A 146 8.95 -1.53 -8.32
N SER A 147 10.08 -0.86 -8.61
CA SER A 147 11.04 -1.26 -9.63
C SER A 147 11.69 -2.62 -9.37
N SER A 148 11.83 -3.03 -8.11
CA SER A 148 12.39 -4.34 -7.73
C SER A 148 11.34 -5.45 -7.60
N LEU A 149 10.04 -5.17 -7.85
CA LEU A 149 8.99 -6.17 -7.69
C LEU A 149 9.07 -7.22 -8.80
N GLU A 150 9.44 -8.45 -8.43
CA GLU A 150 9.67 -9.55 -9.38
C GLU A 150 8.39 -10.30 -9.76
N LYS A 151 7.46 -10.40 -8.81
CA LYS A 151 6.19 -11.12 -8.98
C LYS A 151 5.10 -10.55 -8.10
N LEU A 152 3.87 -10.70 -8.56
CA LEU A 152 2.66 -10.40 -7.81
C LEU A 152 2.00 -11.68 -7.29
N PRO A 153 1.32 -11.64 -6.13
CA PRO A 153 0.41 -12.69 -5.73
C PRO A 153 -0.79 -12.78 -6.69
N ASP A 154 -1.60 -13.82 -6.54
CA ASP A 154 -2.79 -14.01 -7.39
C ASP A 154 -3.87 -12.97 -7.09
N ILE A 155 -3.82 -11.85 -7.78
CA ILE A 155 -4.84 -10.79 -7.72
C ILE A 155 -5.99 -10.99 -8.70
N SER A 156 -6.02 -12.10 -9.46
CA SER A 156 -7.12 -12.42 -10.38
C SER A 156 -8.47 -12.52 -9.68
N LYS A 157 -8.45 -12.82 -8.38
CA LYS A 157 -9.63 -12.96 -7.51
C LYS A 157 -10.20 -11.64 -7.01
N TRP A 158 -9.50 -10.55 -7.21
CA TRP A 158 -10.02 -9.25 -6.78
C TRP A 158 -11.32 -8.90 -7.50
N ASN A 159 -12.31 -8.52 -6.73
CA ASN A 159 -13.56 -8.02 -7.28
C ASN A 159 -13.42 -6.53 -7.61
N ILE A 160 -13.28 -6.23 -8.89
CA ILE A 160 -13.11 -4.85 -9.36
C ILE A 160 -14.40 -4.25 -9.94
N ASN A 161 -15.56 -4.86 -9.72
CA ASN A 161 -16.83 -4.39 -10.28
C ASN A 161 -17.17 -2.94 -9.92
N ASN A 162 -16.69 -2.44 -8.79
CA ASN A 162 -16.91 -1.08 -8.33
C ASN A 162 -15.73 -0.13 -8.60
N VAL A 163 -14.62 -0.65 -9.15
CA VAL A 163 -13.43 0.14 -9.44
C VAL A 163 -13.67 0.99 -10.68
N THR A 164 -13.33 2.28 -10.58
CA THR A 164 -13.45 3.25 -11.67
C THR A 164 -12.11 3.71 -12.23
N ASN A 165 -11.02 3.45 -11.52
CA ASN A 165 -9.68 3.89 -11.91
C ASN A 165 -8.62 2.84 -11.53
N ILE A 166 -7.84 2.40 -12.55
CA ILE A 166 -6.68 1.52 -12.43
C ILE A 166 -5.46 2.09 -13.17
N GLU A 167 -5.46 3.41 -13.45
CA GLU A 167 -4.35 4.10 -14.10
C GLU A 167 -3.03 3.76 -13.41
N LEU A 168 -1.95 3.66 -14.18
CA LEU A 168 -0.58 3.48 -13.68
C LEU A 168 -0.39 2.31 -12.69
N MET A 169 -1.35 1.38 -12.61
CA MET A 169 -1.39 0.36 -11.54
C MET A 169 -0.08 -0.42 -11.41
N PHE A 170 0.56 -0.78 -12.53
CA PHE A 170 1.82 -1.52 -12.59
C PHE A 170 2.96 -0.69 -13.22
N SER A 171 2.71 0.57 -13.52
CA SER A 171 3.69 1.43 -14.20
C SER A 171 5.00 1.47 -13.42
N GLY A 172 6.13 1.31 -14.13
CA GLY A 172 7.47 1.33 -13.54
C GLY A 172 7.83 0.10 -12.69
N CYS A 173 7.05 -0.99 -12.74
CA CYS A 173 7.43 -2.28 -12.16
C CYS A 173 8.47 -2.94 -13.08
N GLU A 174 9.69 -2.41 -13.10
CA GLU A 174 10.72 -2.78 -14.07
C GLU A 174 11.13 -4.25 -14.01
N SER A 175 11.17 -4.85 -12.82
CA SER A 175 11.59 -6.24 -12.60
C SER A 175 10.45 -7.26 -12.74
N LEU A 176 9.20 -6.79 -12.94
CA LEU A 176 8.04 -7.67 -13.03
C LEU A 176 8.06 -8.47 -14.33
N CYS A 177 8.23 -9.78 -14.21
CA CYS A 177 8.34 -10.67 -15.39
C CYS A 177 7.00 -11.22 -15.86
N LYS A 178 6.03 -11.37 -14.95
CA LYS A 178 4.75 -11.99 -15.24
C LYS A 178 3.65 -11.40 -14.37
N LEU A 179 2.46 -11.26 -14.96
CA LEU A 179 1.24 -10.88 -14.26
C LEU A 179 0.37 -12.10 -13.96
N PRO A 180 -0.40 -12.09 -12.85
CA PRO A 180 -1.53 -13.01 -12.68
C PRO A 180 -2.55 -12.84 -13.81
N ASP A 181 -3.39 -13.86 -14.03
CA ASP A 181 -4.42 -13.79 -15.09
C ASP A 181 -5.55 -12.82 -14.71
N ILE A 182 -5.38 -11.57 -15.09
CA ILE A 182 -6.38 -10.51 -14.90
C ILE A 182 -7.38 -10.41 -16.06
N SER A 183 -7.34 -11.32 -17.04
CA SER A 183 -8.24 -11.30 -18.21
C SER A 183 -9.73 -11.41 -17.84
N LYS A 184 -10.02 -11.95 -16.64
CA LYS A 184 -11.38 -12.12 -16.12
C LYS A 184 -11.90 -10.93 -15.32
N TRP A 185 -11.11 -9.90 -15.14
CA TRP A 185 -11.56 -8.71 -14.46
C TRP A 185 -12.71 -8.05 -15.22
N ASN A 186 -13.78 -7.76 -14.51
CA ASN A 186 -14.90 -7.00 -15.07
C ASN A 186 -14.61 -5.50 -14.95
N ILE A 187 -14.07 -4.93 -16.02
CA ILE A 187 -13.66 -3.52 -16.08
C ILE A 187 -14.77 -2.58 -16.55
N LYS A 188 -16.01 -3.03 -16.66
CA LYS A 188 -17.13 -2.24 -17.20
C LYS A 188 -17.25 -0.83 -16.59
N ASN A 189 -16.92 -0.68 -15.31
CA ASN A 189 -17.00 0.61 -14.61
C ASN A 189 -15.68 1.38 -14.60
N VAL A 190 -14.60 0.79 -15.11
CA VAL A 190 -13.29 1.45 -15.20
C VAL A 190 -13.34 2.51 -16.29
N LYS A 191 -12.85 3.72 -15.98
CA LYS A 191 -12.83 4.88 -16.88
C LYS A 191 -11.42 5.22 -17.34
N ASP A 192 -10.41 4.82 -16.57
CA ASP A 192 -9.02 5.17 -16.83
C ASP A 192 -8.12 3.95 -16.59
N ILE A 193 -7.38 3.58 -17.64
CA ILE A 193 -6.36 2.53 -17.66
C ILE A 193 -5.01 3.08 -18.13
N SER A 194 -4.86 4.41 -18.22
CA SER A 194 -3.68 5.05 -18.79
C SER A 194 -2.40 4.57 -18.09
N GLY A 195 -1.39 4.30 -18.91
CA GLY A 195 -0.08 3.87 -18.44
C GLY A 195 -0.06 2.59 -17.61
N LEU A 196 -1.10 1.73 -17.69
CA LEU A 196 -1.26 0.53 -16.84
C LEU A 196 0.01 -0.31 -16.73
N PHE A 197 0.74 -0.49 -17.85
CA PHE A 197 1.98 -1.30 -17.92
C PHE A 197 3.19 -0.47 -18.35
N TYR A 198 3.08 0.86 -18.34
CA TYR A 198 4.17 1.73 -18.78
C TYR A 198 5.45 1.44 -17.99
N GLY A 199 6.58 1.23 -18.66
CA GLY A 199 7.87 0.99 -18.01
C GLY A 199 8.04 -0.37 -17.34
N CYS A 200 7.16 -1.34 -17.57
CA CYS A 200 7.35 -2.74 -17.15
C CYS A 200 8.37 -3.42 -18.09
N LYS A 201 9.66 -3.11 -17.94
CA LYS A 201 10.73 -3.46 -18.90
C LYS A 201 10.93 -4.97 -19.09
N ASN A 202 10.69 -5.76 -18.02
CA ASN A 202 10.92 -7.21 -18.03
C ASN A 202 9.63 -8.03 -18.20
N LEU A 203 8.50 -7.38 -18.44
CA LEU A 203 7.23 -8.07 -18.63
C LEU A 203 7.21 -8.77 -19.99
N VAL A 204 7.23 -10.11 -19.97
CA VAL A 204 7.35 -10.92 -21.19
C VAL A 204 6.01 -11.06 -21.91
N GLU A 205 4.92 -11.15 -21.17
CA GLU A 205 3.58 -11.30 -21.72
C GLU A 205 2.53 -10.57 -20.87
N ILE A 206 1.52 -10.05 -21.52
CA ILE A 206 0.35 -9.45 -20.88
C ILE A 206 -0.79 -10.47 -20.94
N PRO A 207 -1.53 -10.72 -19.84
CA PRO A 207 -2.74 -11.54 -19.89
C PRO A 207 -3.69 -11.07 -21.00
N ASN A 208 -4.47 -12.00 -21.57
CA ASN A 208 -5.36 -11.67 -22.69
C ASN A 208 -6.46 -10.67 -22.27
N ILE A 209 -6.12 -9.38 -22.32
CA ILE A 209 -7.02 -8.27 -21.99
C ILE A 209 -7.95 -7.87 -23.14
N LEU A 210 -7.86 -8.52 -24.31
CA LEU A 210 -8.75 -8.25 -25.46
C LEU A 210 -10.22 -8.58 -25.14
N LYS A 211 -10.46 -9.33 -24.05
CA LYS A 211 -11.81 -9.65 -23.56
C LYS A 211 -12.42 -8.56 -22.67
N TRP A 212 -11.66 -7.54 -22.35
CA TRP A 212 -12.15 -6.45 -21.52
C TRP A 212 -13.17 -5.60 -22.27
N ASP A 213 -14.30 -5.30 -21.62
CA ASP A 213 -15.26 -4.33 -22.10
C ASP A 213 -14.74 -2.92 -21.85
N THR A 214 -14.24 -2.30 -22.92
CA THR A 214 -13.57 -0.99 -22.87
C THR A 214 -14.49 0.18 -23.23
N CYS A 215 -15.81 -0.06 -23.37
CA CYS A 215 -16.74 0.96 -23.84
C CYS A 215 -16.82 2.23 -22.97
N ASN A 216 -16.45 2.13 -21.70
CA ASN A 216 -16.49 3.25 -20.74
C ASN A 216 -15.11 3.88 -20.45
N ILE A 217 -14.06 3.41 -21.13
CA ILE A 217 -12.71 3.95 -20.94
C ILE A 217 -12.59 5.26 -21.68
N ASN A 218 -12.15 6.29 -20.95
CA ASN A 218 -11.92 7.63 -21.49
C ASN A 218 -10.44 7.89 -21.77
N ASP A 219 -9.53 7.23 -21.00
CA ASP A 219 -8.09 7.41 -21.08
C ASP A 219 -7.36 6.06 -21.10
N ILE A 220 -6.38 5.95 -22.04
CA ILE A 220 -5.60 4.73 -22.32
C ILE A 220 -4.10 4.97 -22.15
#